data_2ffcf1f4e022c142d0eab2cb0d6d0c07
#
_entry.id   2ffcf1f4e022c142d0eab2cb0d6d0c07
#
_cell.length_a   1.000
_cell.length_b   1.000
_cell.length_c   1.000
_cell.angle_alpha   90.00
_cell.angle_beta   90.00
_cell.angle_gamma   90.00
#
_symmetry.space_group_name_H-M   'P 1'
#
loop_
_entity.id
_entity.type
_entity.pdbx_description
1 polymer ?
#
loop_
_entity_poly.entity_id
_entity_poly.type
_entity_poly.pdbx_seq_one_letter_code
_entity_poly.pdbx_strand_id
1 'polypeptide(L)'
;MTEEPSKSARKREALRLQDVGRALTQLNAQELETFELPNSLSLAIEEYGRINSREGSRRQLQYIGRLMRKLDTDAIELQLQHLRGESNAARHALHIVEQWRDRLLEDPQSVTQLFHEYPHIERQKLRQLLKRVSSIATLSKQDSQAPAKKQAARALFRFLREQIQMTATP
;
A
#
# COMPACT_ATOMS: atom_id res chain seq x y z
N MET A 1 5.21 -38.44 24.67
CA MET A 1 6.57 -37.88 24.89
C MET A 1 6.80 -36.85 23.81
N THR A 2 6.68 -35.58 24.17
CA THR A 2 6.96 -34.48 23.23
C THR A 2 8.48 -34.29 23.16
N GLU A 3 9.10 -34.63 22.04
CA GLU A 3 10.52 -34.38 21.82
C GLU A 3 10.83 -32.90 21.97
N GLU A 4 11.80 -32.53 22.82
CA GLU A 4 12.24 -31.16 22.96
C GLU A 4 12.85 -30.67 21.62
N PRO A 5 12.46 -29.48 21.11
CA PRO A 5 12.95 -28.98 19.85
C PRO A 5 14.47 -28.76 19.88
N SER A 6 15.16 -29.17 18.82
CA SER A 6 16.63 -29.03 18.69
C SER A 6 17.08 -27.56 18.80
N LYS A 7 18.36 -27.31 19.14
CA LYS A 7 18.93 -25.94 19.19
C LYS A 7 18.69 -25.15 17.89
N SER A 8 18.80 -25.80 16.74
CA SER A 8 18.55 -25.18 15.43
C SER A 8 17.08 -24.86 15.21
N ALA A 9 16.15 -25.71 15.67
CA ALA A 9 14.73 -25.44 15.64
C ALA A 9 14.36 -24.24 16.52
N ARG A 10 14.86 -24.19 17.75
CA ARG A 10 14.67 -23.04 18.65
C ARG A 10 15.22 -21.73 18.07
N LYS A 11 16.33 -21.75 17.36
CA LYS A 11 16.91 -20.57 16.69
C LYS A 11 16.04 -20.12 15.53
N ARG A 12 15.55 -21.04 14.68
CA ARG A 12 14.64 -20.71 13.56
C ARG A 12 13.35 -20.08 14.07
N GLU A 13 12.75 -20.66 15.11
CA GLU A 13 11.54 -20.14 15.71
C GLU A 13 11.76 -18.73 16.30
N ALA A 14 12.87 -18.49 16.99
CA ALA A 14 13.19 -17.18 17.51
C ALA A 14 13.35 -16.12 16.40
N LEU A 15 13.90 -16.49 15.24
CA LEU A 15 14.01 -15.60 14.08
C LEU A 15 12.64 -15.35 13.45
N ARG A 16 11.81 -16.39 13.28
CA ARG A 16 10.42 -16.23 12.78
C ARG A 16 9.65 -15.25 13.64
N LEU A 17 9.68 -15.39 14.94
CA LEU A 17 8.99 -14.50 15.88
C LEU A 17 9.51 -13.04 15.81
N GLN A 18 10.82 -12.85 15.60
CA GLN A 18 11.38 -11.53 15.38
C GLN A 18 10.92 -10.92 14.05
N ASP A 19 10.79 -11.71 12.99
CA ASP A 19 10.32 -11.23 11.69
C ASP A 19 8.84 -10.87 11.73
N VAL A 20 8.00 -11.65 12.41
CA VAL A 20 6.60 -11.29 12.69
C VAL A 20 6.53 -10.00 13.51
N GLY A 21 7.30 -9.90 14.58
CA GLY A 21 7.39 -8.68 15.39
C GLY A 21 7.85 -7.46 14.59
N ARG A 22 8.83 -7.63 13.70
CA ARG A 22 9.28 -6.57 12.78
C ARG A 22 8.17 -6.15 11.83
N ALA A 23 7.38 -7.09 11.31
CA ALA A 23 6.25 -6.77 10.45
C ALA A 23 5.20 -5.91 11.18
N LEU A 24 4.91 -6.20 12.44
CA LEU A 24 4.02 -5.38 13.27
C LEU A 24 4.58 -3.96 13.49
N THR A 25 5.90 -3.77 13.65
CA THR A 25 6.49 -2.43 13.80
C THR A 25 6.43 -1.57 12.53
N GLN A 26 6.07 -2.14 11.39
CA GLN A 26 5.93 -1.43 10.11
C GLN A 26 4.50 -0.99 9.81
N LEU A 27 3.53 -1.43 10.62
CA LEU A 27 2.14 -1.06 10.50
C LEU A 27 1.90 0.37 11.01
N ASN A 28 0.92 1.04 10.42
CA ASN A 28 0.42 2.29 10.98
C ASN A 28 -0.46 2.04 12.21
N ALA A 29 -0.81 3.10 12.96
CA ALA A 29 -1.58 2.97 14.19
C ALA A 29 -2.95 2.32 13.96
N GLN A 30 -3.66 2.68 12.88
CA GLN A 30 -4.98 2.12 12.56
C GLN A 30 -4.90 0.62 12.21
N GLU A 31 -3.89 0.22 11.46
CA GLU A 31 -3.64 -1.19 11.15
C GLU A 31 -3.28 -1.97 12.42
N LEU A 32 -2.44 -1.40 13.29
CA LEU A 32 -2.03 -2.06 14.52
C LEU A 32 -3.19 -2.25 15.51
N GLU A 33 -4.14 -1.32 15.58
CA GLU A 33 -5.35 -1.41 16.40
C GLU A 33 -6.25 -2.58 15.99
N THR A 34 -6.18 -3.06 14.74
CA THR A 34 -6.96 -4.23 14.30
C THR A 34 -6.45 -5.54 14.90
N PHE A 35 -5.23 -5.55 15.45
CA PHE A 35 -4.66 -6.70 16.14
C PHE A 35 -4.99 -6.62 17.64
N GLU A 36 -5.57 -7.66 18.18
CA GLU A 36 -5.79 -7.78 19.62
C GLU A 36 -4.49 -8.12 20.36
N LEU A 37 -3.55 -7.17 20.38
CA LEU A 37 -2.24 -7.37 21.00
C LEU A 37 -2.29 -7.07 22.50
N PRO A 38 -1.58 -7.86 23.33
CA PRO A 38 -1.39 -7.51 24.73
C PRO A 38 -0.70 -6.16 24.89
N ASN A 39 -1.09 -5.39 25.92
CA ASN A 39 -0.56 -4.04 26.16
C ASN A 39 0.97 -3.99 26.22
N SER A 40 1.62 -5.01 26.80
CA SER A 40 3.07 -5.10 26.85
C SER A 40 3.74 -5.18 25.48
N LEU A 41 3.08 -5.83 24.49
CA LEU A 41 3.57 -5.90 23.11
C LEU A 41 3.32 -4.60 22.37
N SER A 42 2.15 -3.99 22.50
CA SER A 42 1.83 -2.70 21.90
C SER A 42 2.80 -1.61 22.36
N LEU A 43 3.08 -1.51 23.66
CA LEU A 43 4.07 -0.59 24.21
C LEU A 43 5.48 -0.85 23.68
N ALA A 44 5.87 -2.12 23.54
CA ALA A 44 7.18 -2.48 22.99
C ALA A 44 7.33 -2.10 21.50
N ILE A 45 6.24 -2.16 20.74
CA ILE A 45 6.19 -1.74 19.33
C ILE A 45 6.29 -0.20 19.23
N GLU A 46 5.54 0.54 20.05
CA GLU A 46 5.64 2.00 20.12
C GLU A 46 7.05 2.47 20.48
N GLU A 47 7.67 1.83 21.48
CA GLU A 47 9.03 2.16 21.89
C GLU A 47 10.02 1.89 20.76
N TYR A 48 9.84 0.84 19.96
CA TYR A 48 10.66 0.58 18.79
C TYR A 48 10.67 1.77 17.82
N GLY A 49 9.53 2.40 17.60
CA GLY A 49 9.40 3.59 16.73
C GLY A 49 10.16 4.82 17.24
N ARG A 50 10.47 4.89 18.54
CA ARG A 50 11.21 6.01 19.16
C ARG A 50 12.74 5.81 19.17
N ILE A 51 13.20 4.57 18.89
CA ILE A 51 14.62 4.22 18.95
C ILE A 51 15.32 4.63 17.65
N ASN A 52 16.32 5.50 17.76
CA ASN A 52 17.11 5.98 16.62
C ASN A 52 18.43 5.21 16.42
N SER A 53 18.85 4.37 17.38
CA SER A 53 20.12 3.64 17.28
C SER A 53 19.89 2.23 16.72
N ARG A 54 20.74 1.80 15.80
CA ARG A 54 20.67 0.46 15.18
C ARG A 54 20.74 -0.66 16.24
N GLU A 55 21.62 -0.51 17.24
CA GLU A 55 21.79 -1.50 18.29
C GLU A 55 20.56 -1.52 19.23
N GLY A 56 20.00 -0.37 19.56
CA GLY A 56 18.77 -0.26 20.33
C GLY A 56 17.59 -0.93 19.61
N SER A 57 17.41 -0.65 18.32
CA SER A 57 16.36 -1.28 17.50
C SER A 57 16.53 -2.81 17.46
N ARG A 58 17.75 -3.30 17.33
CA ARG A 58 18.04 -4.74 17.37
C ARG A 58 17.63 -5.38 18.70
N ARG A 59 17.98 -4.75 19.82
CA ARG A 59 17.61 -5.24 21.17
C ARG A 59 16.10 -5.20 21.38
N GLN A 60 15.46 -4.14 20.93
CA GLN A 60 14.01 -4.00 21.06
C GLN A 60 13.26 -5.07 20.23
N LEU A 61 13.71 -5.37 19.01
CA LEU A 61 13.14 -6.47 18.22
C LEU A 61 13.32 -7.83 18.89
N GLN A 62 14.45 -8.07 19.55
CA GLN A 62 14.66 -9.28 20.34
C GLN A 62 13.70 -9.36 21.54
N TYR A 63 13.40 -8.21 22.16
CA TYR A 63 12.42 -8.13 23.24
C TYR A 63 11.00 -8.40 22.71
N ILE A 64 10.59 -7.77 21.62
CA ILE A 64 9.33 -8.03 20.93
C ILE A 64 9.20 -9.53 20.59
N GLY A 65 10.23 -10.13 19.98
CA GLY A 65 10.24 -11.57 19.68
C GLY A 65 10.10 -12.46 20.91
N ARG A 66 10.58 -12.03 22.10
CA ARG A 66 10.33 -12.76 23.36
C ARG A 66 8.89 -12.67 23.82
N LEU A 67 8.26 -11.50 23.67
CA LEU A 67 6.84 -11.31 24.01
C LEU A 67 5.95 -12.15 23.11
N MET A 68 6.29 -12.23 21.82
CA MET A 68 5.55 -13.02 20.83
C MET A 68 5.47 -14.51 21.15
N ARG A 69 6.43 -15.10 21.90
CA ARG A 69 6.43 -16.53 22.25
C ARG A 69 5.21 -17.00 23.04
N LYS A 70 4.49 -16.08 23.66
CA LYS A 70 3.32 -16.38 24.51
C LYS A 70 2.00 -16.19 23.78
N LEU A 71 2.04 -15.84 22.49
CA LEU A 71 0.88 -15.48 21.70
C LEU A 71 0.61 -16.53 20.62
N ASP A 72 -0.62 -16.54 20.14
CA ASP A 72 -0.97 -17.24 18.89
C ASP A 72 -0.41 -16.46 17.71
N THR A 73 0.82 -16.79 17.34
CA THR A 73 1.53 -16.11 16.25
C THR A 73 1.01 -16.49 14.87
N ASP A 74 0.33 -17.63 14.74
CA ASP A 74 -0.20 -18.08 13.45
C ASP A 74 -1.42 -17.21 13.06
N ALA A 75 -2.27 -16.85 14.01
CA ALA A 75 -3.35 -15.90 13.79
C ALA A 75 -2.83 -14.50 13.39
N ILE A 76 -1.77 -14.01 14.06
CA ILE A 76 -1.12 -12.75 13.74
C ILE A 76 -0.51 -12.78 12.33
N GLU A 77 0.18 -13.86 11.97
CA GLU A 77 0.77 -14.01 10.62
C GLU A 77 -0.31 -14.03 9.53
N LEU A 78 -1.41 -14.74 9.76
CA LEU A 78 -2.54 -14.78 8.81
C LEU A 78 -3.12 -13.38 8.59
N GLN A 79 -3.33 -12.63 9.66
CA GLN A 79 -3.84 -11.25 9.57
C GLN A 79 -2.85 -10.32 8.87
N LEU A 80 -1.54 -10.43 9.14
CA LEU A 80 -0.49 -9.70 8.42
C LEU A 80 -0.47 -10.04 6.92
N GLN A 81 -0.67 -11.29 6.55
CA GLN A 81 -0.76 -11.72 5.15
C GLN A 81 -1.96 -11.09 4.45
N HIS A 82 -3.12 -11.05 5.13
CA HIS A 82 -4.34 -10.42 4.62
C HIS A 82 -4.13 -8.92 4.37
N LEU A 83 -3.62 -8.18 5.34
CA LEU A 83 -3.30 -6.75 5.19
C LEU A 83 -2.31 -6.47 4.06
N ARG A 84 -1.28 -7.32 3.91
CA ARG A 84 -0.33 -7.20 2.80
C ARG A 84 -0.99 -7.46 1.46
N GLY A 85 -1.89 -8.43 1.39
CA GLY A 85 -2.68 -8.73 0.21
C GLY A 85 -3.53 -7.54 -0.22
N GLU A 86 -4.27 -6.95 0.69
CA GLU A 86 -5.09 -5.75 0.45
C GLU A 86 -4.22 -4.55 0.00
N SER A 87 -3.10 -4.29 0.68
CA SER A 87 -2.16 -3.23 0.31
C SER A 87 -1.55 -3.43 -1.07
N ASN A 88 -1.24 -4.66 -1.47
CA ASN A 88 -0.73 -4.97 -2.80
C ASN A 88 -1.81 -4.81 -3.87
N ALA A 89 -3.04 -5.25 -3.61
CA ALA A 89 -4.18 -5.06 -4.51
C ALA A 89 -4.47 -3.56 -4.71
N ALA A 90 -4.46 -2.77 -3.65
CA ALA A 90 -4.65 -1.32 -3.72
C ALA A 90 -3.53 -0.63 -4.52
N ARG A 91 -2.27 -1.02 -4.34
CA ARG A 91 -1.15 -0.49 -5.14
C ARG A 91 -1.26 -0.88 -6.61
N HIS A 92 -1.63 -2.12 -6.90
CA HIS A 92 -1.84 -2.60 -8.25
C HIS A 92 -2.97 -1.82 -8.95
N ALA A 93 -4.10 -1.60 -8.26
CA ALA A 93 -5.20 -0.79 -8.77
C ALA A 93 -4.77 0.66 -9.07
N LEU A 94 -3.97 1.29 -8.20
CA LEU A 94 -3.41 2.62 -8.45
C LEU A 94 -2.47 2.63 -9.66
N HIS A 95 -1.63 1.61 -9.79
CA HIS A 95 -0.70 1.48 -10.91
C HIS A 95 -1.44 1.36 -12.26
N ILE A 96 -2.55 0.61 -12.32
CA ILE A 96 -3.41 0.53 -13.50
C ILE A 96 -3.94 1.92 -13.88
N VAL A 97 -4.41 2.70 -12.91
CA VAL A 97 -4.92 4.06 -13.14
C VAL A 97 -3.81 4.98 -13.67
N GLU A 98 -2.59 4.88 -13.13
CA GLU A 98 -1.43 5.64 -13.60
C GLU A 98 -1.06 5.27 -15.03
N GLN A 99 -1.00 4.00 -15.35
CA GLN A 99 -0.72 3.51 -16.70
C GLN A 99 -1.76 4.02 -17.71
N TRP A 100 -3.05 3.96 -17.36
CA TRP A 100 -4.10 4.48 -18.25
C TRP A 100 -4.00 5.99 -18.42
N ARG A 101 -3.74 6.75 -17.35
CA ARG A 101 -3.53 8.19 -17.44
C ARG A 101 -2.40 8.52 -18.43
N ASP A 102 -1.24 7.88 -18.28
CA ASP A 102 -0.06 8.17 -19.08
C ASP A 102 -0.29 7.77 -20.53
N ARG A 103 -0.86 6.58 -20.79
CA ARG A 103 -1.23 6.12 -22.14
C ARG A 103 -2.22 7.06 -22.83
N LEU A 104 -3.25 7.54 -22.14
CA LEU A 104 -4.23 8.48 -22.67
C LEU A 104 -3.64 9.87 -23.00
N LEU A 105 -2.57 10.25 -22.30
CA LEU A 105 -1.87 11.51 -22.55
C LEU A 105 -0.87 11.41 -23.70
N GLU A 106 -0.29 10.22 -23.91
CA GLU A 106 0.66 9.95 -24.99
C GLU A 106 -0.03 9.63 -26.31
N ASP A 107 -1.05 8.79 -26.28
CA ASP A 107 -1.79 8.34 -27.47
C ASP A 107 -3.31 8.54 -27.32
N PRO A 108 -3.91 9.53 -27.99
CA PRO A 108 -5.35 9.76 -28.00
C PRO A 108 -6.20 8.57 -28.51
N GLN A 109 -5.63 7.66 -29.30
CA GLN A 109 -6.36 6.49 -29.81
C GLN A 109 -6.57 5.42 -28.73
N SER A 110 -5.78 5.45 -27.68
CA SER A 110 -5.91 4.55 -26.52
C SER A 110 -7.27 4.69 -25.79
N VAL A 111 -7.99 5.78 -26.02
CA VAL A 111 -9.38 5.98 -25.53
C VAL A 111 -10.32 4.86 -25.97
N THR A 112 -10.16 4.34 -27.18
CA THR A 112 -10.99 3.24 -27.70
C THR A 112 -10.73 1.96 -26.91
N GLN A 113 -9.48 1.67 -26.61
CA GLN A 113 -9.10 0.51 -25.80
C GLN A 113 -9.61 0.65 -24.36
N LEU A 114 -9.52 1.83 -23.76
CA LEU A 114 -10.07 2.07 -22.43
C LEU A 114 -11.58 1.81 -22.39
N PHE A 115 -12.34 2.24 -23.38
CA PHE A 115 -13.79 1.97 -23.43
C PHE A 115 -14.14 0.51 -23.71
N HIS A 116 -13.23 -0.25 -24.29
CA HIS A 116 -13.40 -1.67 -24.46
C HIS A 116 -13.18 -2.41 -23.12
N GLU A 117 -12.15 -2.03 -22.38
CA GLU A 117 -11.84 -2.63 -21.08
C GLU A 117 -12.79 -2.17 -19.97
N TYR A 118 -13.23 -0.90 -20.03
CA TYR A 118 -14.12 -0.26 -19.03
C TYR A 118 -15.35 0.39 -19.71
N PRO A 119 -16.34 -0.40 -20.14
CA PRO A 119 -17.50 0.12 -20.92
C PRO A 119 -18.36 1.13 -20.16
N HIS A 120 -18.34 1.09 -18.82
CA HIS A 120 -19.15 1.95 -17.93
C HIS A 120 -18.57 3.37 -17.79
N ILE A 121 -17.33 3.63 -18.23
CA ILE A 121 -16.71 4.95 -18.10
C ILE A 121 -17.54 6.02 -18.81
N GLU A 122 -17.79 7.13 -18.12
CA GLU A 122 -18.51 8.30 -18.65
C GLU A 122 -17.72 8.98 -19.78
N ARG A 123 -18.07 8.60 -21.01
CA ARG A 123 -17.33 8.98 -22.23
C ARG A 123 -17.22 10.49 -22.44
N GLN A 124 -18.30 11.22 -22.14
CA GLN A 124 -18.34 12.67 -22.34
C GLN A 124 -17.38 13.38 -21.37
N LYS A 125 -17.39 13.00 -20.11
CA LYS A 125 -16.53 13.60 -19.09
C LYS A 125 -15.07 13.27 -19.32
N LEU A 126 -14.75 12.04 -19.72
CA LEU A 126 -13.38 11.68 -20.10
C LEU A 126 -12.85 12.57 -21.24
N ARG A 127 -13.64 12.73 -22.32
CA ARG A 127 -13.25 13.57 -23.46
C ARG A 127 -13.04 15.04 -23.05
N GLN A 128 -13.88 15.57 -22.17
CA GLN A 128 -13.73 16.94 -21.67
C GLN A 128 -12.42 17.10 -20.86
N LEU A 129 -12.09 16.10 -19.99
CA LEU A 129 -10.87 16.12 -19.21
C LEU A 129 -9.62 16.03 -20.09
N LEU A 130 -9.62 15.14 -21.09
CA LEU A 130 -8.52 15.00 -22.05
C LEU A 130 -8.32 16.28 -22.86
N LYS A 131 -9.41 16.86 -23.38
CA LYS A 131 -9.36 18.15 -24.09
C LYS A 131 -8.77 19.26 -23.23
N ARG A 132 -9.15 19.33 -21.96
CA ARG A 132 -8.61 20.32 -21.00
C ARG A 132 -7.09 20.15 -20.82
N VAL A 133 -6.62 18.91 -20.64
CA VAL A 133 -5.18 18.64 -20.48
C VAL A 133 -4.41 19.00 -21.75
N SER A 134 -4.92 18.62 -22.94
CA SER A 134 -4.29 18.93 -24.22
C SER A 134 -4.26 20.43 -24.51
N SER A 135 -5.34 21.17 -24.24
CA SER A 135 -5.40 22.62 -24.41
C SER A 135 -4.36 23.35 -23.57
N ILE A 136 -4.18 22.94 -22.32
CA ILE A 136 -3.17 23.52 -21.43
C ILE A 136 -1.75 23.14 -21.91
N ALA A 137 -1.56 21.93 -22.44
CA ALA A 137 -0.27 21.48 -22.95
C ALA A 137 0.16 22.26 -24.19
N THR A 138 -0.78 22.62 -25.10
CA THR A 138 -0.51 23.40 -26.28
C THR A 138 -0.23 24.89 -26.01
N LEU A 139 -0.86 25.42 -24.94
CA LEU A 139 -0.66 26.84 -24.54
C LEU A 139 0.60 27.01 -23.67
N SER A 140 1.13 25.96 -23.07
CA SER A 140 2.24 26.03 -22.11
C SER A 140 3.63 25.98 -22.74
N LYS A 141 3.88 26.82 -23.78
CA LYS A 141 5.27 27.17 -24.15
C LYS A 141 5.92 28.18 -23.16
N GLN A 142 5.20 28.56 -22.10
CA GLN A 142 5.65 29.47 -21.06
C GLN A 142 5.51 28.80 -19.70
N ASP A 143 6.55 28.86 -18.87
CA ASP A 143 6.67 28.24 -17.51
C ASP A 143 5.56 28.62 -16.51
N SER A 144 4.78 29.64 -16.78
CA SER A 144 3.74 30.16 -15.87
C SER A 144 2.51 29.25 -15.73
N GLN A 145 2.35 28.20 -16.57
CA GLN A 145 1.15 27.34 -16.57
C GLN A 145 1.36 25.92 -15.97
N ALA A 146 2.52 25.66 -15.39
CA ALA A 146 2.83 24.39 -14.74
C ALA A 146 1.79 23.97 -13.67
N PRO A 147 1.26 24.88 -12.82
CA PRO A 147 0.23 24.50 -11.83
C PRO A 147 -1.10 24.11 -12.48
N ALA A 148 -1.54 24.76 -13.55
CA ALA A 148 -2.78 24.43 -14.26
C ALA A 148 -2.70 23.05 -14.94
N LYS A 149 -1.57 22.72 -15.56
CA LYS A 149 -1.29 21.41 -16.16
C LYS A 149 -1.34 20.31 -15.10
N LYS A 150 -0.70 20.54 -13.96
CA LYS A 150 -0.70 19.59 -12.82
C LYS A 150 -2.11 19.38 -12.27
N GLN A 151 -2.90 20.44 -12.17
CA GLN A 151 -4.29 20.36 -11.71
C GLN A 151 -5.19 19.59 -12.70
N ALA A 152 -5.05 19.83 -14.01
CA ALA A 152 -5.81 19.10 -15.02
C ALA A 152 -5.46 17.60 -15.05
N ALA A 153 -4.17 17.27 -14.98
CA ALA A 153 -3.72 15.87 -14.86
C ALA A 153 -4.22 15.19 -13.60
N ARG A 154 -4.26 15.89 -12.47
CA ARG A 154 -4.85 15.37 -11.21
C ARG A 154 -6.36 15.13 -11.32
N ALA A 155 -7.08 15.98 -12.04
CA ALA A 155 -8.52 15.81 -12.27
C ALA A 155 -8.79 14.56 -13.12
N LEU A 156 -7.99 14.35 -14.18
CA LEU A 156 -8.07 13.15 -15.02
C LEU A 156 -7.77 11.89 -14.20
N PHE A 157 -6.69 11.89 -13.41
CA PHE A 157 -6.30 10.78 -12.55
C PHE A 157 -7.42 10.41 -11.56
N ARG A 158 -8.01 11.41 -10.89
CA ARG A 158 -9.10 11.20 -9.92
C ARG A 158 -10.32 10.59 -10.59
N PHE A 159 -10.70 11.09 -11.75
CA PHE A 159 -11.80 10.55 -12.53
C PHE A 159 -11.55 9.09 -12.94
N LEU A 160 -10.37 8.78 -13.51
CA LEU A 160 -10.01 7.41 -13.89
C LEU A 160 -10.01 6.48 -12.66
N ARG A 161 -9.49 6.92 -11.53
CA ARG A 161 -9.47 6.15 -10.29
C ARG A 161 -10.89 5.78 -9.85
N GLU A 162 -11.80 6.75 -9.81
CA GLU A 162 -13.21 6.51 -9.44
C GLU A 162 -13.86 5.49 -10.38
N GLN A 163 -13.68 5.66 -11.69
CA GLN A 163 -14.33 4.80 -12.69
C GLN A 163 -13.74 3.39 -12.74
N ILE A 164 -12.42 3.23 -12.65
CA ILE A 164 -11.75 1.93 -12.71
C ILE A 164 -11.97 1.15 -11.40
N GLN A 165 -12.00 1.82 -10.25
CA GLN A 165 -12.23 1.15 -8.97
C GLN A 165 -13.70 0.70 -8.77
N MET A 166 -14.66 1.32 -9.43
CA MET A 166 -16.07 0.86 -9.39
C MET A 166 -16.28 -0.57 -9.92
N THR A 167 -15.36 -1.08 -10.74
CA THR A 167 -15.41 -2.48 -11.25
C THR A 167 -14.68 -3.48 -10.36
N ALA A 168 -13.89 -3.03 -9.40
CA ALA A 168 -13.08 -3.91 -8.53
C ALA A 168 -13.82 -4.32 -7.23
N THR A 169 -15.03 -3.83 -7.01
CA THR A 169 -15.87 -4.25 -5.88
C THR A 169 -16.91 -5.26 -6.41
N PRO A 170 -16.80 -6.56 -6.02
CA PRO A 170 -17.80 -7.57 -6.38
C PRO A 170 -19.14 -7.31 -5.73
#